data_d0545cd4e0433e7fa0ebb4e41587644c
#
_entry.id   d0545cd4e0433e7fa0ebb4e41587644c
#
_cell.length_a   1.000
_cell.length_b   1.000
_cell.length_c   1.000
_cell.angle_alpha   90.00
_cell.angle_beta   90.00
_cell.angle_gamma   90.00
#
_symmetry.space_group_name_H-M   'P 1'
#
loop_
_entity.id
_entity.type
_entity.pdbx_description
1 polymer ?
#
loop_
_entity_poly.entity_id
_entity_poly.type
_entity_poly.pdbx_seq_one_letter_code
_entity_poly.pdbx_strand_id
1 'polypeptide(L)'
;MKSQSDNPKQLWTTINSLSGNVKSKVLPDHDNLSLLVNSFNLYFTDKVTQIRAKIGISGCPNTVNSTIQLSSEVSPTSHLSVFQEIKEAEVERILKCSPSKSCSLDPIPTYLLQSCETIAFSLTNLINSSLTIGVVSKCFKHALVTPLIKNSKLDSNSMGSYRPISNLLYVSKLLERCVASQLNGYLSSGDYNEDYQSAYRPHHSTETALLRVQNDILVNMDNKEVTLLVLLDLSAAFDTVDHNILLNRLKNIGISGLVYDWFSSYLTGRTQAVFLDGVSSDQVNLTCGVPQGSVLGPILFNIYTQPLGEIARKHGLNYHFYADDTQLYTSFSVKDSISSVVSVSECISEIKIWMKSNLLMLNDSKTEVILLGTKQQLSKFSDLSVTVGNVDIKPCSKVRNLGFILDKNMTMEDHVNNICKTSYFYIRRLGKLRKFLNKETGAMITHAFVTSRLDYCNSLLYGVSSSLATKLQHVLNTVARIVTRTSLANHITPVLKSLHWLPVVQRCAFKTALLTFKVIHGLAPSYLSDLVRYRSTFRDLRSVGDVLLDVPKSKSCVGSRAFVFSAPKLWNSLPYDVRTCVSLVSFKSKLKTFLFQEAFT
;
A
#
# COMPACT_ATOMS: atom_id res chain seq x y z
N MET A 1 9.25 -32.10 2.29
CA MET A 1 9.77 -30.95 1.54
C MET A 1 9.58 -31.06 0.02
N LYS A 2 9.83 -32.17 -0.65
CA LYS A 2 9.56 -32.30 -2.10
C LYS A 2 8.10 -32.11 -2.47
N SER A 3 7.15 -32.59 -1.65
CA SER A 3 5.69 -32.43 -1.88
C SER A 3 5.13 -31.03 -1.55
N GLN A 4 5.94 -30.12 -1.03
CA GLN A 4 5.52 -28.76 -0.61
C GLN A 4 6.25 -27.66 -1.38
N SER A 5 7.00 -28.02 -2.43
CA SER A 5 7.77 -27.06 -3.23
C SER A 5 6.89 -25.99 -3.90
N ASP A 6 5.65 -26.32 -4.19
CA ASP A 6 4.71 -25.44 -4.91
C ASP A 6 3.93 -24.50 -3.98
N ASN A 7 4.08 -24.64 -2.65
CA ASN A 7 3.44 -23.78 -1.66
C ASN A 7 4.48 -23.07 -0.76
N PRO A 8 4.92 -21.85 -1.11
CA PRO A 8 5.93 -21.12 -0.36
C PRO A 8 5.60 -20.91 1.11
N LYS A 9 4.30 -20.83 1.46
CA LYS A 9 3.85 -20.64 2.84
C LYS A 9 4.01 -21.91 3.67
N GLN A 10 3.64 -23.06 3.12
CA GLN A 10 3.85 -24.36 3.80
C GLN A 10 5.33 -24.68 3.94
N LEU A 11 6.10 -24.43 2.88
CA LEU A 11 7.55 -24.58 2.91
C LEU A 11 8.17 -23.74 4.04
N TRP A 12 7.72 -22.49 4.19
CA TRP A 12 8.20 -21.59 5.25
C TRP A 12 7.78 -22.03 6.65
N THR A 13 6.57 -22.53 6.83
CA THR A 13 6.11 -23.08 8.11
C THR A 13 6.98 -24.27 8.50
N THR A 14 7.27 -25.16 7.56
CA THR A 14 8.18 -26.30 7.76
C THR A 14 9.60 -25.85 8.09
N ILE A 15 10.12 -24.84 7.40
CA ILE A 15 11.45 -24.26 7.68
C ILE A 15 11.51 -23.63 9.07
N ASN A 16 10.50 -22.91 9.49
CA ASN A 16 10.42 -22.34 10.85
C ASN A 16 10.35 -23.45 11.92
N SER A 17 9.56 -24.47 11.69
CA SER A 17 9.48 -25.65 12.57
C SER A 17 10.85 -26.33 12.72
N LEU A 18 11.53 -26.61 11.61
CA LEU A 18 12.85 -27.24 11.59
C LEU A 18 13.96 -26.34 12.17
N SER A 19 13.79 -25.03 12.12
CA SER A 19 14.75 -24.07 12.70
C SER A 19 14.46 -23.74 14.17
N GLY A 20 13.52 -24.43 14.81
CA GLY A 20 13.12 -24.18 16.20
C GLY A 20 12.36 -22.86 16.40
N ASN A 21 11.87 -22.24 15.33
CA ASN A 21 11.07 -21.03 15.37
C ASN A 21 9.59 -21.35 15.13
N VAL A 22 9.02 -22.23 15.92
CA VAL A 22 7.56 -22.37 15.99
C VAL A 22 7.06 -21.09 16.64
N LYS A 23 6.51 -20.18 15.83
CA LYS A 23 5.71 -19.10 16.40
C LYS A 23 4.45 -19.75 16.95
N SER A 24 4.42 -20.01 18.26
CA SER A 24 3.15 -20.09 18.97
C SER A 24 2.35 -18.82 18.62
N LYS A 25 1.05 -18.93 18.42
CA LYS A 25 0.19 -17.76 18.39
C LYS A 25 0.48 -17.00 19.68
N VAL A 26 1.03 -15.80 19.56
CA VAL A 26 1.29 -14.97 20.74
C VAL A 26 -0.06 -14.39 21.13
N LEU A 27 -0.66 -14.95 22.17
CA LEU A 27 -1.90 -14.50 22.79
C LEU A 27 -1.56 -13.94 24.19
N PRO A 28 -2.43 -13.13 24.78
CA PRO A 28 -2.31 -12.76 26.19
C PRO A 28 -2.34 -14.01 27.10
N ASP A 29 -1.70 -13.92 28.25
CA ASP A 29 -1.80 -14.95 29.28
C ASP A 29 -3.26 -15.11 29.70
N HIS A 30 -3.77 -16.34 29.74
CA HIS A 30 -5.17 -16.63 30.04
C HIS A 30 -5.35 -18.03 30.61
N ASP A 31 -6.23 -18.12 31.61
CA ASP A 31 -6.66 -19.40 32.20
C ASP A 31 -7.87 -19.98 31.47
N ASN A 32 -8.69 -19.13 30.84
CA ASN A 32 -9.92 -19.51 30.16
C ASN A 32 -10.04 -18.82 28.78
N LEU A 33 -10.03 -19.63 27.73
CA LEU A 33 -10.10 -19.14 26.34
C LEU A 33 -11.47 -18.47 26.04
N SER A 34 -12.57 -18.93 26.63
CA SER A 34 -13.90 -18.33 26.44
C SER A 34 -13.95 -16.91 27.02
N LEU A 35 -13.34 -16.66 28.16
CA LEU A 35 -13.22 -15.32 28.73
C LEU A 35 -12.33 -14.43 27.86
N LEU A 36 -11.23 -14.96 27.35
CA LEU A 36 -10.30 -14.21 26.49
C LEU A 36 -10.96 -13.75 25.18
N VAL A 37 -11.72 -14.62 24.49
CA VAL A 37 -12.40 -14.24 23.24
C VAL A 37 -13.47 -13.18 23.47
N ASN A 38 -14.21 -13.26 24.58
CA ASN A 38 -15.20 -12.25 24.97
C ASN A 38 -14.52 -10.92 25.33
N SER A 39 -13.41 -10.95 26.07
CA SER A 39 -12.63 -9.76 26.41
C SER A 39 -12.08 -9.06 25.14
N PHE A 40 -11.59 -9.79 24.15
CA PHE A 40 -11.20 -9.20 22.88
C PHE A 40 -12.38 -8.58 22.13
N ASN A 41 -13.54 -9.25 22.12
CA ASN A 41 -14.71 -8.74 21.42
C ASN A 41 -15.19 -7.42 22.04
N LEU A 42 -15.29 -7.37 23.36
CA LEU A 42 -15.59 -6.15 24.11
C LEU A 42 -14.54 -5.06 23.85
N TYR A 43 -13.26 -5.39 23.93
CA TYR A 43 -12.18 -4.41 23.67
C TYR A 43 -12.28 -3.77 22.28
N PHE A 44 -12.56 -4.55 21.24
CA PHE A 44 -12.64 -4.03 19.87
C PHE A 44 -13.86 -3.13 19.65
N THR A 45 -14.99 -3.43 20.29
CA THR A 45 -16.20 -2.60 20.22
C THR A 45 -16.10 -1.37 21.11
N ASP A 46 -15.64 -1.51 22.36
CA ASP A 46 -15.49 -0.40 23.30
C ASP A 46 -14.46 0.63 22.84
N LYS A 47 -13.42 0.19 22.13
CA LYS A 47 -12.43 1.09 21.56
C LYS A 47 -13.07 2.15 20.67
N VAL A 48 -14.06 1.79 19.84
CA VAL A 48 -14.77 2.75 18.98
C VAL A 48 -15.60 3.71 19.84
N THR A 49 -16.29 3.19 20.84
CA THR A 49 -17.06 4.01 21.81
C THR A 49 -16.15 5.01 22.52
N GLN A 50 -14.98 4.57 22.99
CA GLN A 50 -13.98 5.45 23.62
C GLN A 50 -13.44 6.53 22.66
N ILE A 51 -13.22 6.20 21.38
CA ILE A 51 -12.80 7.17 20.37
C ILE A 51 -13.91 8.22 20.17
N ARG A 52 -15.15 7.79 20.04
CA ARG A 52 -16.31 8.71 19.89
C ARG A 52 -16.50 9.61 21.11
N ALA A 53 -16.34 9.08 22.31
CA ALA A 53 -16.38 9.86 23.55
C ALA A 53 -15.26 10.92 23.60
N LYS A 54 -14.04 10.59 23.22
CA LYS A 54 -12.91 11.54 23.12
C LYS A 54 -13.15 12.66 22.09
N ILE A 55 -13.90 12.37 21.04
CA ILE A 55 -14.31 13.36 20.03
C ILE A 55 -15.37 14.34 20.59
N GLY A 56 -15.95 14.04 21.77
CA GLY A 56 -16.92 14.91 22.44
C GLY A 56 -18.37 14.65 22.03
N ILE A 57 -18.68 13.46 21.50
CA ILE A 57 -20.03 13.03 21.15
C ILE A 57 -20.50 12.04 22.23
N SER A 58 -21.02 12.59 23.32
CA SER A 58 -21.73 11.83 24.35
C SER A 58 -23.23 11.89 24.04
N GLY A 59 -23.76 10.87 23.36
CA GLY A 59 -25.20 10.79 23.09
C GLY A 59 -25.54 10.29 21.69
N CYS A 60 -26.75 9.78 21.51
CA CYS A 60 -27.31 9.14 20.31
C CYS A 60 -26.89 9.73 18.96
N PRO A 61 -26.77 8.87 17.91
CA PRO A 61 -26.22 9.27 16.59
C PRO A 61 -27.05 10.26 15.76
N ASN A 62 -28.14 10.84 16.30
CA ASN A 62 -29.10 11.64 15.52
C ASN A 62 -28.93 13.16 15.62
N THR A 63 -27.87 13.70 16.23
CA THR A 63 -27.74 15.16 16.45
C THR A 63 -26.42 15.78 15.96
N VAL A 64 -25.80 15.27 14.93
CA VAL A 64 -24.65 15.96 14.29
C VAL A 64 -25.14 16.73 13.06
N ASN A 65 -25.89 17.84 13.31
CA ASN A 65 -26.31 18.82 12.31
C ASN A 65 -25.34 20.00 12.18
N SER A 66 -24.04 19.77 12.28
CA SER A 66 -23.05 20.80 11.88
C SER A 66 -22.05 20.17 10.92
N THR A 67 -22.53 19.89 9.75
CA THR A 67 -21.71 19.65 8.56
C THR A 67 -20.92 20.94 8.29
N ILE A 68 -19.60 20.90 8.49
CA ILE A 68 -18.74 21.73 7.65
C ILE A 68 -18.92 21.13 6.26
N GLN A 69 -19.92 21.62 5.53
CA GLN A 69 -20.04 21.41 4.10
C GLN A 69 -18.80 22.11 3.50
N LEU A 70 -17.76 21.34 3.22
CA LEU A 70 -16.82 21.75 2.18
C LEU A 70 -17.67 21.86 0.92
N SER A 71 -17.95 23.10 0.56
CA SER A 71 -18.88 23.49 -0.48
C SER A 71 -18.27 23.17 -1.83
N SER A 72 -18.66 22.07 -2.38
CA SER A 72 -18.99 22.01 -3.80
C SER A 72 -20.13 21.00 -3.91
N GLU A 73 -21.37 21.48 -3.94
CA GLU A 73 -22.47 20.78 -4.61
C GLU A 73 -22.12 20.73 -6.11
N VAL A 74 -21.06 20.01 -6.45
CA VAL A 74 -20.84 19.59 -7.83
C VAL A 74 -21.87 18.49 -8.04
N SER A 75 -22.94 18.85 -8.74
CA SER A 75 -23.91 17.85 -9.19
C SER A 75 -23.16 16.73 -9.90
N PRO A 76 -23.33 15.46 -9.50
CA PRO A 76 -22.58 14.37 -10.10
C PRO A 76 -22.82 14.33 -11.62
N THR A 77 -21.74 14.25 -12.38
CA THR A 77 -21.77 14.23 -13.85
C THR A 77 -22.38 12.94 -14.41
N SER A 78 -22.44 11.89 -13.58
CA SER A 78 -23.03 10.59 -13.92
C SER A 78 -23.72 9.99 -12.69
N HIS A 79 -24.63 9.04 -12.91
CA HIS A 79 -25.33 8.33 -11.83
C HIS A 79 -25.18 6.83 -11.98
N LEU A 80 -24.93 6.14 -10.86
CA LEU A 80 -24.96 4.69 -10.75
C LEU A 80 -26.17 4.29 -9.90
N SER A 81 -27.30 3.99 -10.56
CA SER A 81 -28.57 3.67 -9.89
C SER A 81 -28.96 2.19 -9.95
N VAL A 82 -28.40 1.44 -10.91
CA VAL A 82 -28.65 0.02 -11.11
C VAL A 82 -27.34 -0.68 -11.42
N PHE A 83 -27.13 -1.85 -10.83
CA PHE A 83 -26.01 -2.71 -11.19
C PHE A 83 -26.25 -3.41 -12.54
N GLN A 84 -25.19 -3.59 -13.28
CA GLN A 84 -25.22 -4.44 -14.46
C GLN A 84 -25.25 -5.91 -14.05
N GLU A 85 -25.97 -6.72 -14.83
CA GLU A 85 -26.00 -8.16 -14.63
C GLU A 85 -24.62 -8.80 -14.80
N ILE A 86 -24.23 -9.64 -13.85
CA ILE A 86 -22.96 -10.37 -13.88
C ILE A 86 -23.14 -11.63 -14.73
N LYS A 87 -22.21 -11.83 -15.66
CA LYS A 87 -22.18 -13.03 -16.52
C LYS A 87 -21.46 -14.19 -15.80
N GLU A 88 -21.90 -15.41 -16.06
CA GLU A 88 -21.30 -16.63 -15.49
C GLU A 88 -19.78 -16.71 -15.74
N ALA A 89 -19.33 -16.38 -16.94
CA ALA A 89 -17.90 -16.35 -17.30
C ALA A 89 -17.07 -15.38 -16.42
N GLU A 90 -17.67 -14.30 -15.94
CA GLU A 90 -17.01 -13.38 -15.00
C GLU A 90 -16.87 -14.01 -13.62
N VAL A 91 -17.91 -14.67 -13.12
CA VAL A 91 -17.89 -15.39 -11.85
C VAL A 91 -16.85 -16.50 -11.89
N GLU A 92 -16.80 -17.29 -12.97
CA GLU A 92 -15.77 -18.33 -13.16
C GLU A 92 -14.35 -17.74 -13.12
N ARG A 93 -14.12 -16.64 -13.83
CA ARG A 93 -12.83 -15.97 -13.85
C ARG A 93 -12.41 -15.53 -12.43
N ILE A 94 -13.35 -14.93 -11.68
CA ILE A 94 -13.08 -14.50 -10.29
C ILE A 94 -12.81 -15.71 -9.40
N LEU A 95 -13.56 -16.79 -9.53
CA LEU A 95 -13.36 -18.05 -8.80
C LEU A 95 -11.95 -18.61 -9.03
N LYS A 96 -11.55 -18.77 -10.30
CA LYS A 96 -10.24 -19.32 -10.71
C LYS A 96 -9.06 -18.45 -10.25
N CYS A 97 -9.23 -17.12 -10.28
CA CYS A 97 -8.19 -16.16 -9.87
C CYS A 97 -8.14 -15.91 -8.36
N SER A 98 -9.11 -16.36 -7.58
CA SER A 98 -9.20 -16.12 -6.15
C SER A 98 -8.26 -17.03 -5.36
N PRO A 99 -7.66 -16.55 -4.26
CA PRO A 99 -6.89 -17.42 -3.37
C PRO A 99 -7.79 -18.50 -2.77
N SER A 100 -7.31 -19.75 -2.77
CA SER A 100 -7.99 -20.87 -2.12
C SER A 100 -7.85 -20.79 -0.60
N LYS A 101 -8.67 -19.94 0.04
CA LYS A 101 -8.70 -19.76 1.49
C LYS A 101 -10.13 -19.91 1.97
N SER A 102 -10.35 -20.87 2.85
CA SER A 102 -11.61 -21.05 3.57
C SER A 102 -11.50 -20.51 4.99
N CYS A 103 -12.60 -20.08 5.57
CA CYS A 103 -12.74 -19.80 6.99
C CYS A 103 -13.76 -20.76 7.61
N SER A 104 -13.90 -20.77 8.93
CA SER A 104 -14.84 -21.64 9.64
C SER A 104 -16.31 -21.31 9.37
N LEU A 105 -16.62 -20.17 8.75
CA LEU A 105 -17.96 -19.83 8.29
C LEU A 105 -18.33 -20.48 6.97
N ASP A 106 -17.33 -20.91 6.18
CA ASP A 106 -17.59 -21.45 4.84
C ASP A 106 -18.15 -22.89 4.95
N PRO A 107 -19.41 -23.13 4.53
CA PRO A 107 -20.00 -24.47 4.57
C PRO A 107 -19.33 -25.43 3.59
N ILE A 108 -18.76 -24.88 2.50
CA ILE A 108 -18.03 -25.62 1.48
C ILE A 108 -16.62 -25.02 1.38
N PRO A 109 -15.57 -25.83 1.52
CA PRO A 109 -14.19 -25.36 1.34
C PRO A 109 -13.98 -24.71 -0.03
N THR A 110 -13.26 -23.59 -0.07
CA THR A 110 -13.06 -22.79 -1.29
C THR A 110 -12.47 -23.61 -2.45
N TYR A 111 -11.56 -24.56 -2.17
CA TYR A 111 -10.96 -25.38 -3.22
C TYR A 111 -11.99 -26.27 -3.93
N LEU A 112 -13.03 -26.73 -3.22
CA LEU A 112 -14.13 -27.50 -3.84
C LEU A 112 -14.99 -26.60 -4.74
N LEU A 113 -15.32 -25.39 -4.29
CA LEU A 113 -16.03 -24.41 -5.11
C LEU A 113 -15.25 -24.08 -6.39
N GLN A 114 -13.91 -23.99 -6.30
CA GLN A 114 -13.05 -23.71 -7.45
C GLN A 114 -12.90 -24.89 -8.42
N SER A 115 -13.12 -26.11 -7.95
CA SER A 115 -13.01 -27.35 -8.75
C SER A 115 -14.34 -27.77 -9.38
N CYS A 116 -15.47 -27.23 -8.92
CA CYS A 116 -16.80 -27.59 -9.39
C CYS A 116 -17.22 -26.69 -10.57
N GLU A 117 -17.28 -27.24 -11.78
CA GLU A 117 -17.58 -26.49 -12.99
C GLU A 117 -19.01 -25.93 -13.01
N THR A 118 -19.99 -26.64 -12.42
CA THR A 118 -21.39 -26.23 -12.43
C THR A 118 -21.78 -25.22 -11.37
N ILE A 119 -20.92 -24.96 -10.39
CA ILE A 119 -21.23 -24.08 -9.26
C ILE A 119 -21.32 -22.60 -9.69
N ALA A 120 -20.63 -22.22 -10.76
CA ALA A 120 -20.60 -20.85 -11.26
C ALA A 120 -22.00 -20.34 -11.61
N PHE A 121 -22.84 -21.18 -12.24
CA PHE A 121 -24.24 -20.85 -12.56
C PHE A 121 -25.04 -20.50 -11.30
N SER A 122 -24.99 -21.35 -10.26
CA SER A 122 -25.73 -21.12 -9.01
C SER A 122 -25.24 -19.88 -8.27
N LEU A 123 -23.91 -19.64 -8.24
CA LEU A 123 -23.33 -18.44 -7.63
C LEU A 123 -23.69 -17.19 -8.41
N THR A 124 -23.73 -17.25 -9.74
CA THR A 124 -24.14 -16.12 -10.59
C THR A 124 -25.60 -15.73 -10.32
N ASN A 125 -26.51 -16.69 -10.23
CA ASN A 125 -27.92 -16.44 -9.90
C ASN A 125 -28.06 -15.81 -8.50
N LEU A 126 -27.33 -16.30 -7.51
CA LEU A 126 -27.34 -15.76 -6.16
C LEU A 126 -26.81 -14.31 -6.13
N ILE A 127 -25.71 -14.02 -6.85
CA ILE A 127 -25.14 -12.69 -6.95
C ILE A 127 -26.13 -11.74 -7.64
N ASN A 128 -26.64 -12.11 -8.81
CA ASN A 128 -27.57 -11.28 -9.57
C ASN A 128 -28.88 -11.03 -8.79
N SER A 129 -29.40 -12.01 -8.06
CA SER A 129 -30.55 -11.81 -7.17
C SER A 129 -30.27 -10.74 -6.12
N SER A 130 -29.10 -10.76 -5.48
CA SER A 130 -28.71 -9.72 -4.50
C SER A 130 -28.62 -8.33 -5.13
N LEU A 131 -28.06 -8.23 -6.34
CA LEU A 131 -27.88 -6.96 -7.06
C LEU A 131 -29.21 -6.38 -7.57
N THR A 132 -30.11 -7.25 -8.07
CA THR A 132 -31.42 -6.84 -8.62
C THR A 132 -32.39 -6.41 -7.52
N ILE A 133 -32.33 -7.04 -6.33
CA ILE A 133 -33.21 -6.70 -5.21
C ILE A 133 -32.64 -5.54 -4.38
N GLY A 134 -31.36 -5.22 -4.52
CA GLY A 134 -30.68 -4.20 -3.72
C GLY A 134 -30.43 -4.63 -2.25
N VAL A 135 -30.34 -5.94 -1.97
CA VAL A 135 -30.24 -6.47 -0.61
C VAL A 135 -29.10 -7.46 -0.46
N VAL A 136 -28.33 -7.30 0.63
CA VAL A 136 -27.29 -8.24 1.06
C VAL A 136 -27.87 -9.19 2.11
N SER A 137 -27.73 -10.50 1.90
CA SER A 137 -28.21 -11.52 2.85
C SER A 137 -27.57 -11.38 4.24
N LYS A 138 -28.35 -11.64 5.29
CA LYS A 138 -27.88 -11.60 6.69
C LYS A 138 -26.69 -12.52 6.94
N CYS A 139 -26.65 -13.70 6.33
CA CYS A 139 -25.54 -14.64 6.46
C CYS A 139 -24.21 -14.09 5.94
N PHE A 140 -24.23 -13.12 5.00
CA PHE A 140 -23.03 -12.45 4.47
C PHE A 140 -22.52 -11.31 5.33
N LYS A 141 -23.26 -10.91 6.36
CA LYS A 141 -22.96 -9.76 7.23
C LYS A 141 -22.26 -10.15 8.52
N HIS A 142 -22.15 -11.44 8.83
CA HIS A 142 -21.44 -11.93 10.00
C HIS A 142 -19.95 -12.09 9.73
N ALA A 143 -19.11 -11.64 10.69
CA ALA A 143 -17.66 -11.75 10.62
C ALA A 143 -17.10 -12.52 11.80
N LEU A 144 -16.20 -13.47 11.56
CA LEU A 144 -15.36 -14.04 12.60
C LEU A 144 -14.05 -13.27 12.68
N VAL A 145 -13.83 -12.59 13.79
CA VAL A 145 -12.65 -11.74 14.02
C VAL A 145 -11.55 -12.58 14.65
N THR A 146 -10.37 -12.55 14.03
CA THR A 146 -9.15 -13.13 14.61
C THR A 146 -8.22 -11.99 15.06
N PRO A 147 -7.89 -11.90 16.36
CA PRO A 147 -6.90 -10.95 16.85
C PRO A 147 -5.51 -11.28 16.28
N LEU A 148 -4.88 -10.31 15.63
CA LEU A 148 -3.54 -10.44 15.08
C LEU A 148 -2.61 -9.40 15.70
N ILE A 149 -1.52 -9.84 16.34
CA ILE A 149 -0.54 -8.93 16.93
C ILE A 149 0.09 -8.04 15.85
N LYS A 150 0.07 -6.72 16.05
CA LYS A 150 0.55 -5.71 15.09
C LYS A 150 2.05 -5.86 14.83
N ASN A 151 2.82 -6.13 15.89
CA ASN A 151 4.26 -6.29 15.83
C ASN A 151 4.70 -7.25 16.96
N SER A 152 5.58 -8.20 16.65
CA SER A 152 6.11 -9.18 17.61
C SER A 152 6.95 -8.59 18.78
N LYS A 153 7.24 -7.28 18.75
CA LYS A 153 7.94 -6.57 19.83
C LYS A 153 7.00 -5.90 20.82
N LEU A 154 5.70 -5.84 20.51
CA LEU A 154 4.70 -5.27 21.40
C LEU A 154 4.37 -6.26 22.51
N ASP A 155 3.93 -5.73 23.64
CA ASP A 155 3.43 -6.52 24.76
C ASP A 155 2.21 -7.33 24.30
N SER A 156 2.33 -8.67 24.40
CA SER A 156 1.27 -9.60 24.07
C SER A 156 0.09 -9.57 25.05
N ASN A 157 0.31 -9.12 26.27
CA ASN A 157 -0.75 -9.05 27.29
C ASN A 157 -1.64 -7.79 27.12
N SER A 158 -1.19 -6.83 26.31
CA SER A 158 -2.00 -5.66 25.97
C SER A 158 -2.89 -5.93 24.76
N MET A 159 -4.22 -5.89 24.92
CA MET A 159 -5.19 -6.03 23.83
C MET A 159 -5.02 -4.95 22.74
N GLY A 160 -4.49 -3.76 23.12
CA GLY A 160 -4.14 -2.67 22.20
C GLY A 160 -3.05 -3.04 21.19
N SER A 161 -2.27 -4.09 21.47
CA SER A 161 -1.25 -4.62 20.55
C SER A 161 -1.82 -5.41 19.38
N TYR A 162 -3.14 -5.69 19.35
CA TYR A 162 -3.77 -6.52 18.34
C TYR A 162 -4.60 -5.70 17.35
N ARG A 163 -4.75 -6.26 16.12
CA ARG A 163 -5.69 -5.79 15.08
C ARG A 163 -6.82 -6.81 14.94
N PRO A 164 -8.09 -6.37 14.81
CA PRO A 164 -9.19 -7.27 14.47
C PRO A 164 -9.16 -7.60 12.97
N ILE A 165 -8.88 -8.83 12.60
CA ILE A 165 -8.96 -9.28 11.21
C ILE A 165 -10.27 -10.01 11.01
N SER A 166 -11.16 -9.44 10.20
CA SER A 166 -12.48 -10.00 9.90
C SER A 166 -12.39 -11.08 8.84
N ASN A 167 -12.75 -12.30 9.20
CA ASN A 167 -12.94 -13.39 8.26
C ASN A 167 -14.42 -13.41 7.87
N LEU A 168 -14.69 -13.24 6.58
CA LEU A 168 -16.02 -13.25 5.98
C LEU A 168 -16.16 -14.49 5.10
N LEU A 169 -17.41 -14.94 4.90
CA LEU A 169 -17.76 -16.00 3.97
C LEU A 169 -17.11 -15.76 2.60
N TYR A 170 -16.61 -16.82 1.99
CA TYR A 170 -15.99 -16.74 0.67
C TYR A 170 -16.97 -16.23 -0.41
N VAL A 171 -18.22 -16.70 -0.38
CA VAL A 171 -19.28 -16.27 -1.30
C VAL A 171 -19.61 -14.77 -1.11
N SER A 172 -19.60 -14.26 0.12
CA SER A 172 -19.72 -12.82 0.39
C SER A 172 -18.61 -12.02 -0.29
N LYS A 173 -17.36 -12.48 -0.19
CA LYS A 173 -16.22 -11.84 -0.88
C LYS A 173 -16.30 -11.93 -2.40
N LEU A 174 -16.92 -12.97 -2.93
CA LEU A 174 -17.19 -13.10 -4.37
C LEU A 174 -18.18 -12.04 -4.84
N LEU A 175 -19.32 -11.89 -4.13
CA LEU A 175 -20.30 -10.83 -4.36
C LEU A 175 -19.64 -9.44 -4.26
N GLU A 176 -18.87 -9.20 -3.22
CA GLU A 176 -18.13 -7.94 -3.06
C GLU A 176 -17.17 -7.64 -4.22
N ARG A 177 -16.53 -8.66 -4.82
CA ARG A 177 -15.64 -8.47 -5.99
C ARG A 177 -16.41 -8.05 -7.24
N CYS A 178 -17.59 -8.62 -7.46
CA CYS A 178 -18.45 -8.22 -8.56
C CYS A 178 -18.89 -6.76 -8.42
N VAL A 179 -19.32 -6.36 -7.22
CA VAL A 179 -19.69 -4.98 -6.91
C VAL A 179 -18.48 -4.04 -7.00
N ALA A 180 -17.33 -4.44 -6.47
CA ALA A 180 -16.09 -3.66 -6.52
C ALA A 180 -15.63 -3.41 -7.97
N SER A 181 -15.83 -4.37 -8.88
CA SER A 181 -15.52 -4.21 -10.31
C SER A 181 -16.33 -3.07 -10.91
N GLN A 182 -17.66 -3.07 -10.70
CA GLN A 182 -18.55 -2.03 -11.22
C GLN A 182 -18.34 -0.68 -10.55
N LEU A 183 -18.17 -0.66 -9.22
CA LEU A 183 -17.89 0.57 -8.48
C LEU A 183 -16.58 1.23 -8.93
N ASN A 184 -15.49 0.45 -9.06
CA ASN A 184 -14.21 0.99 -9.55
C ASN A 184 -14.29 1.50 -10.99
N GLY A 185 -15.07 0.83 -11.86
CA GLY A 185 -15.36 1.31 -13.20
C GLY A 185 -16.05 2.67 -13.17
N TYR A 186 -17.08 2.79 -12.35
CA TYR A 186 -17.82 4.04 -12.15
C TYR A 186 -16.95 5.17 -11.59
N LEU A 187 -16.18 4.90 -10.52
CA LEU A 187 -15.28 5.88 -9.91
C LEU A 187 -14.21 6.39 -10.89
N SER A 188 -13.72 5.50 -11.77
CA SER A 188 -12.70 5.85 -12.75
C SER A 188 -13.26 6.63 -13.93
N SER A 189 -14.46 6.29 -14.43
CA SER A 189 -15.09 6.97 -15.56
C SER A 189 -15.62 8.37 -15.19
N GLY A 190 -16.05 8.56 -13.95
CA GLY A 190 -16.57 9.84 -13.44
C GLY A 190 -15.52 10.73 -12.79
N ASP A 191 -14.24 10.33 -12.78
CA ASP A 191 -13.14 11.04 -12.11
C ASP A 191 -13.40 11.34 -10.62
N TYR A 192 -14.06 10.37 -9.94
CA TYR A 192 -14.40 10.49 -8.51
C TYR A 192 -13.31 10.01 -7.57
N ASN A 193 -12.17 9.57 -8.09
CA ASN A 193 -11.06 9.15 -7.28
C ASN A 193 -10.19 10.35 -6.87
N GLU A 194 -9.71 10.36 -5.62
CA GLU A 194 -8.68 11.32 -5.21
C GLU A 194 -7.36 11.04 -5.95
N ASP A 195 -6.81 12.01 -6.67
CA ASP A 195 -5.66 11.84 -7.56
C ASP A 195 -4.43 11.25 -6.86
N TYR A 196 -4.17 11.73 -5.65
CA TYR A 196 -3.03 11.33 -4.85
C TYR A 196 -3.34 10.24 -3.80
N GLN A 197 -4.46 9.52 -3.93
CA GLN A 197 -4.71 8.29 -3.18
C GLN A 197 -4.20 7.08 -3.97
N SER A 198 -3.23 6.35 -3.42
CA SER A 198 -2.61 5.22 -4.12
C SER A 198 -3.02 3.84 -3.61
N ALA A 199 -3.63 3.74 -2.44
CA ALA A 199 -4.02 2.45 -1.91
C ALA A 199 -5.25 1.88 -2.63
N TYR A 200 -5.22 0.57 -2.89
CA TYR A 200 -6.35 -0.19 -3.43
C TYR A 200 -6.84 0.25 -4.82
N ARG A 201 -5.99 0.90 -5.58
CA ARG A 201 -6.29 1.37 -6.96
C ARG A 201 -5.47 0.59 -8.00
N PRO A 202 -6.04 0.30 -9.19
CA PRO A 202 -5.30 -0.29 -10.30
C PRO A 202 -4.10 0.57 -10.68
N HIS A 203 -2.99 -0.06 -11.05
CA HIS A 203 -1.74 0.60 -11.47
C HIS A 203 -0.99 1.38 -10.39
N HIS A 204 -1.54 1.54 -9.19
CA HIS A 204 -0.94 2.21 -8.03
C HIS A 204 -0.20 1.21 -7.12
N SER A 205 0.76 1.69 -6.37
CA SER A 205 1.53 0.90 -5.39
C SER A 205 2.23 1.80 -4.38
N THR A 206 2.75 1.19 -3.30
CA THR A 206 3.65 1.91 -2.37
C THR A 206 4.85 2.52 -3.09
N GLU A 207 5.37 1.84 -4.12
CA GLU A 207 6.51 2.32 -4.90
C GLU A 207 6.16 3.55 -5.74
N THR A 208 5.00 3.55 -6.41
CA THR A 208 4.58 4.72 -7.22
C THR A 208 4.29 5.93 -6.33
N ALA A 209 3.67 5.73 -5.17
CA ALA A 209 3.41 6.78 -4.18
C ALA A 209 4.71 7.40 -3.66
N LEU A 210 5.62 6.56 -3.16
CA LEU A 210 6.93 7.00 -2.65
C LEU A 210 7.78 7.65 -3.75
N LEU A 211 7.71 7.15 -4.99
CA LEU A 211 8.46 7.70 -6.11
C LEU A 211 8.01 9.12 -6.43
N ARG A 212 6.70 9.42 -6.36
CA ARG A 212 6.19 10.79 -6.52
C ARG A 212 6.73 11.70 -5.42
N VAL A 213 6.57 11.32 -4.16
CA VAL A 213 7.04 12.13 -3.01
C VAL A 213 8.56 12.33 -3.07
N GLN A 214 9.32 11.27 -3.36
CA GLN A 214 10.77 11.36 -3.51
C GLN A 214 11.17 12.27 -4.67
N ASN A 215 10.49 12.16 -5.82
CA ASN A 215 10.75 13.03 -6.96
C ASN A 215 10.65 14.50 -6.56
N ASP A 216 9.56 14.89 -5.91
CA ASP A 216 9.30 16.27 -5.54
C ASP A 216 10.35 16.76 -4.53
N ILE A 217 10.70 15.95 -3.52
CA ILE A 217 11.75 16.27 -2.55
C ILE A 217 13.11 16.51 -3.24
N LEU A 218 13.50 15.61 -4.16
CA LEU A 218 14.80 15.72 -4.84
C LEU A 218 14.85 16.92 -5.81
N VAL A 219 13.73 17.25 -6.46
CA VAL A 219 13.61 18.45 -7.30
C VAL A 219 13.72 19.72 -6.45
N ASN A 220 13.08 19.76 -5.26
CA ASN A 220 13.18 20.88 -4.34
C ASN A 220 14.62 21.06 -3.83
N MET A 221 15.29 19.95 -3.48
CA MET A 221 16.72 19.99 -3.12
C MET A 221 17.59 20.52 -4.27
N ASP A 222 17.29 20.18 -5.51
CA ASP A 222 17.98 20.68 -6.72
C ASP A 222 17.79 22.20 -6.89
N ASN A 223 16.63 22.71 -6.51
CA ASN A 223 16.29 24.13 -6.50
C ASN A 223 16.80 24.88 -5.25
N LYS A 224 17.58 24.21 -4.38
CA LYS A 224 18.10 24.77 -3.12
C LYS A 224 17.04 25.06 -2.06
N GLU A 225 15.90 24.40 -2.12
CA GLU A 225 14.83 24.43 -1.13
C GLU A 225 14.92 23.23 -0.19
N VAL A 226 14.29 23.36 0.97
CA VAL A 226 14.04 22.27 1.91
C VAL A 226 12.60 21.82 1.79
N THR A 227 12.33 20.56 2.09
CA THR A 227 10.96 20.03 2.14
C THR A 227 10.63 19.63 3.57
N LEU A 228 9.54 20.16 4.10
CA LEU A 228 8.95 19.72 5.36
C LEU A 228 7.91 18.63 5.02
N LEU A 229 8.10 17.43 5.52
CA LEU A 229 7.20 16.29 5.36
C LEU A 229 6.61 15.92 6.71
N VAL A 230 5.28 15.84 6.78
CA VAL A 230 4.51 15.41 7.95
C VAL A 230 3.79 14.11 7.61
N LEU A 231 3.96 13.10 8.46
CA LEU A 231 3.27 11.81 8.38
C LEU A 231 2.23 11.75 9.48
N LEU A 232 0.96 11.66 9.10
CA LEU A 232 -0.18 11.57 10.01
C LEU A 232 -0.69 10.14 10.08
N ASP A 233 -0.96 9.64 11.29
CA ASP A 233 -1.52 8.30 11.55
C ASP A 233 -2.94 8.41 12.12
N LEU A 234 -3.83 7.53 11.69
CA LEU A 234 -5.20 7.48 12.18
C LEU A 234 -5.40 6.38 13.23
N SER A 235 -6.26 6.65 14.21
CA SER A 235 -6.64 5.68 15.22
C SER A 235 -7.85 4.86 14.77
N ALA A 236 -7.67 3.54 14.59
CA ALA A 236 -8.75 2.59 14.25
C ALA A 236 -9.57 2.99 13.00
N ALA A 237 -8.91 3.49 11.97
CA ALA A 237 -9.50 4.12 10.79
C ALA A 237 -10.68 3.35 10.18
N PHE A 238 -10.53 2.04 9.94
CA PHE A 238 -11.60 1.21 9.36
C PHE A 238 -12.76 0.93 10.34
N ASP A 239 -12.46 0.86 11.64
CA ASP A 239 -13.44 0.47 12.66
C ASP A 239 -14.37 1.65 13.03
N THR A 240 -13.94 2.89 12.76
CA THR A 240 -14.64 4.12 13.14
C THR A 240 -15.50 4.73 12.05
N VAL A 241 -15.44 4.23 10.81
CA VAL A 241 -16.23 4.72 9.66
C VAL A 241 -17.72 4.76 10.02
N ASP A 242 -18.32 5.95 9.96
CA ASP A 242 -19.75 6.10 10.20
C ASP A 242 -20.57 5.76 8.95
N HIS A 243 -21.59 4.91 9.11
CA HIS A 243 -22.37 4.42 7.98
C HIS A 243 -23.21 5.52 7.32
N ASN A 244 -23.77 6.46 8.09
CA ASN A 244 -24.58 7.54 7.55
C ASN A 244 -23.75 8.54 6.76
N ILE A 245 -22.58 8.92 7.31
CA ILE A 245 -21.63 9.80 6.61
C ILE A 245 -21.16 9.14 5.31
N LEU A 246 -20.80 7.84 5.35
CA LEU A 246 -20.40 7.10 4.16
C LEU A 246 -21.51 7.03 3.10
N LEU A 247 -22.74 6.74 3.51
CA LEU A 247 -23.89 6.69 2.60
C LEU A 247 -24.17 8.06 1.96
N ASN A 248 -23.99 9.16 2.72
CA ASN A 248 -24.08 10.50 2.17
C ASN A 248 -22.94 10.80 1.17
N ARG A 249 -21.70 10.34 1.43
CA ARG A 249 -20.61 10.44 0.45
C ARG A 249 -20.91 9.70 -0.84
N LEU A 250 -21.48 8.49 -0.73
CA LEU A 250 -21.90 7.70 -1.90
C LEU A 250 -22.98 8.44 -2.72
N LYS A 251 -23.95 9.08 -2.06
CA LYS A 251 -24.94 9.95 -2.76
C LYS A 251 -24.30 11.10 -3.48
N ASN A 252 -23.36 11.80 -2.84
CA ASN A 252 -22.70 12.98 -3.40
C ASN A 252 -21.89 12.66 -4.67
N ILE A 253 -21.40 11.43 -4.81
CA ILE A 253 -20.75 10.97 -6.04
C ILE A 253 -21.72 10.33 -7.03
N GLY A 254 -23.05 10.44 -6.85
CA GLY A 254 -24.06 10.01 -7.82
C GLY A 254 -24.56 8.56 -7.63
N ILE A 255 -24.26 7.90 -6.52
CA ILE A 255 -24.82 6.57 -6.23
C ILE A 255 -26.24 6.74 -5.70
N SER A 256 -27.20 6.07 -6.36
CA SER A 256 -28.63 6.21 -6.09
C SER A 256 -29.38 4.91 -6.33
N GLY A 257 -30.71 4.89 -6.15
CA GLY A 257 -31.59 3.77 -6.47
C GLY A 257 -31.17 2.45 -5.83
N LEU A 258 -31.30 1.35 -6.56
CA LEU A 258 -30.99 0.00 -6.08
C LEU A 258 -29.52 -0.16 -5.64
N VAL A 259 -28.59 0.57 -6.26
CA VAL A 259 -27.18 0.53 -5.85
C VAL A 259 -27.00 1.16 -4.47
N TYR A 260 -27.67 2.27 -4.19
CA TYR A 260 -27.65 2.89 -2.87
C TYR A 260 -28.29 1.98 -1.81
N ASP A 261 -29.43 1.36 -2.13
CA ASP A 261 -30.12 0.45 -1.24
C ASP A 261 -29.25 -0.78 -0.91
N TRP A 262 -28.53 -1.28 -1.89
CA TRP A 262 -27.58 -2.36 -1.71
C TRP A 262 -26.43 -1.97 -0.74
N PHE A 263 -25.82 -0.78 -0.90
CA PHE A 263 -24.78 -0.32 0.02
C PHE A 263 -25.32 -0.06 1.43
N SER A 264 -26.53 0.49 1.55
CA SER A 264 -27.23 0.63 2.83
C SER A 264 -27.43 -0.73 3.50
N SER A 265 -27.94 -1.71 2.73
CA SER A 265 -28.07 -3.08 3.20
C SER A 265 -26.72 -3.72 3.56
N TYR A 266 -25.66 -3.49 2.78
CA TYR A 266 -24.33 -4.02 3.04
C TYR A 266 -23.73 -3.53 4.37
N LEU A 267 -23.94 -2.27 4.72
CA LEU A 267 -23.39 -1.63 5.91
C LEU A 267 -24.20 -1.94 7.18
N THR A 268 -25.53 -2.04 7.07
CA THR A 268 -26.44 -2.17 8.23
C THR A 268 -26.66 -3.62 8.64
N GLY A 269 -26.95 -3.84 9.94
CA GLY A 269 -27.25 -5.16 10.49
C GLY A 269 -26.05 -6.12 10.47
N ARG A 270 -24.85 -5.61 10.51
CA ARG A 270 -23.62 -6.41 10.58
C ARG A 270 -23.36 -6.86 12.01
N THR A 271 -22.73 -8.03 12.11
CA THR A 271 -22.39 -8.64 13.40
C THR A 271 -20.97 -9.21 13.36
N GLN A 272 -20.37 -9.31 14.53
CA GLN A 272 -19.08 -9.99 14.69
C GLN A 272 -19.04 -10.89 15.92
N ALA A 273 -18.17 -11.88 15.88
CA ALA A 273 -17.71 -12.64 17.04
C ALA A 273 -16.20 -12.86 16.93
N VAL A 274 -15.50 -12.88 18.05
CA VAL A 274 -14.06 -13.23 18.05
C VAL A 274 -13.90 -14.74 18.09
N PHE A 275 -13.04 -15.28 17.24
CA PHE A 275 -12.83 -16.72 17.10
C PHE A 275 -11.35 -17.06 17.24
N LEU A 276 -11.04 -17.91 18.24
CA LEU A 276 -9.69 -18.41 18.53
C LEU A 276 -9.76 -19.91 18.86
N ASP A 277 -8.95 -20.70 18.17
CA ASP A 277 -8.69 -22.12 18.46
C ASP A 277 -9.95 -22.98 18.74
N GLY A 278 -11.02 -22.71 17.97
CA GLY A 278 -12.28 -23.47 18.06
C GLY A 278 -13.31 -22.85 19.01
N VAL A 279 -12.96 -21.80 19.75
CA VAL A 279 -13.89 -21.10 20.69
C VAL A 279 -14.33 -19.78 20.08
N SER A 280 -15.64 -19.50 20.15
CA SER A 280 -16.24 -18.25 19.68
C SER A 280 -16.73 -17.41 20.88
N SER A 281 -16.56 -16.10 20.79
CA SER A 281 -17.21 -15.18 21.71
C SER A 281 -18.71 -15.07 21.43
N ASP A 282 -19.43 -14.35 22.29
CA ASP A 282 -20.78 -13.88 22.01
C ASP A 282 -20.80 -12.99 20.76
N GLN A 283 -21.93 -12.99 20.05
CA GLN A 283 -22.15 -12.18 18.88
C GLN A 283 -22.51 -10.75 19.28
N VAL A 284 -21.86 -9.76 18.66
CA VAL A 284 -22.12 -8.33 18.90
C VAL A 284 -22.52 -7.65 17.59
N ASN A 285 -23.53 -6.76 17.67
CA ASN A 285 -23.95 -5.91 16.56
C ASN A 285 -22.96 -4.76 16.33
N LEU A 286 -22.68 -4.47 15.07
CA LEU A 286 -21.84 -3.36 14.65
C LEU A 286 -22.71 -2.22 14.10
N THR A 287 -22.55 -1.02 14.66
CA THR A 287 -23.24 0.20 14.24
C THR A 287 -22.39 1.11 13.37
N CYS A 288 -21.13 0.79 13.20
CA CYS A 288 -20.15 1.53 12.40
C CYS A 288 -19.00 0.63 11.98
N GLY A 289 -18.11 1.16 11.17
CA GLY A 289 -16.94 0.48 10.66
C GLY A 289 -17.21 -0.30 9.37
N VAL A 290 -16.12 -0.56 8.66
CA VAL A 290 -16.08 -1.49 7.53
C VAL A 290 -15.15 -2.64 7.87
N PRO A 291 -15.50 -3.90 7.53
CA PRO A 291 -14.73 -5.06 7.99
C PRO A 291 -13.29 -5.04 7.47
N GLN A 292 -12.31 -5.12 8.36
CA GLN A 292 -10.89 -5.27 8.00
C GLN A 292 -10.64 -6.67 7.42
N GLY A 293 -10.82 -6.83 6.11
CA GLY A 293 -10.72 -8.11 5.40
C GLY A 293 -11.82 -8.32 4.37
N SER A 294 -12.76 -7.37 4.24
CA SER A 294 -13.69 -7.28 3.12
C SER A 294 -12.99 -6.78 1.85
N VAL A 295 -13.63 -6.94 0.71
CA VAL A 295 -13.15 -6.43 -0.59
C VAL A 295 -13.53 -4.96 -0.76
N LEU A 296 -14.73 -4.58 -0.32
CA LEU A 296 -15.25 -3.21 -0.45
C LEU A 296 -14.73 -2.26 0.62
N GLY A 297 -14.41 -2.74 1.82
CA GLY A 297 -13.98 -1.89 2.94
C GLY A 297 -12.88 -0.88 2.55
N PRO A 298 -11.81 -1.29 1.88
CA PRO A 298 -10.76 -0.38 1.42
C PRO A 298 -11.24 0.70 0.45
N ILE A 299 -12.10 0.36 -0.49
CA ILE A 299 -12.65 1.30 -1.49
C ILE A 299 -13.57 2.31 -0.80
N LEU A 300 -14.45 1.82 0.08
CA LEU A 300 -15.36 2.65 0.86
C LEU A 300 -14.61 3.61 1.79
N PHE A 301 -13.50 3.17 2.37
CA PHE A 301 -12.64 4.04 3.19
C PHE A 301 -11.99 5.15 2.36
N ASN A 302 -11.53 4.85 1.15
CA ASN A 302 -10.99 5.88 0.24
C ASN A 302 -12.06 6.92 -0.12
N ILE A 303 -13.30 6.51 -0.40
CA ILE A 303 -14.43 7.42 -0.65
C ILE A 303 -14.72 8.27 0.59
N TYR A 304 -14.68 7.66 1.78
CA TYR A 304 -14.94 8.35 3.04
C TYR A 304 -13.95 9.47 3.30
N THR A 305 -12.66 9.25 2.99
CA THR A 305 -11.56 10.18 3.27
C THR A 305 -11.21 11.11 2.11
N GLN A 306 -11.86 10.98 0.96
CA GLN A 306 -11.61 11.78 -0.24
C GLN A 306 -11.51 13.30 0.01
N PRO A 307 -12.38 13.94 0.83
CA PRO A 307 -12.33 15.40 1.04
C PRO A 307 -11.07 15.91 1.74
N LEU A 308 -10.24 15.04 2.33
CA LEU A 308 -8.96 15.46 2.91
C LEU A 308 -8.01 16.09 1.87
N GLY A 309 -8.09 15.64 0.61
CA GLY A 309 -7.31 16.23 -0.48
C GLY A 309 -7.67 17.68 -0.77
N GLU A 310 -8.95 18.04 -0.64
CA GLU A 310 -9.41 19.44 -0.82
C GLU A 310 -8.83 20.37 0.24
N ILE A 311 -8.75 19.90 1.50
CA ILE A 311 -8.15 20.67 2.60
C ILE A 311 -6.67 20.91 2.31
N ALA A 312 -5.92 19.89 1.91
CA ALA A 312 -4.51 20.04 1.59
C ALA A 312 -4.30 21.03 0.42
N ARG A 313 -5.10 20.93 -0.64
CA ARG A 313 -5.06 21.85 -1.79
C ARG A 313 -5.39 23.29 -1.39
N LYS A 314 -6.39 23.51 -0.54
CA LYS A 314 -6.79 24.82 -0.01
C LYS A 314 -5.62 25.54 0.68
N HIS A 315 -4.79 24.81 1.42
CA HIS A 315 -3.60 25.35 2.09
C HIS A 315 -2.35 25.37 1.19
N GLY A 316 -2.47 25.02 -0.09
CA GLY A 316 -1.34 24.98 -1.03
C GLY A 316 -0.28 23.92 -0.72
N LEU A 317 -0.64 22.87 0.03
CA LEU A 317 0.27 21.79 0.37
C LEU A 317 0.20 20.67 -0.68
N ASN A 318 1.34 20.10 -0.95
CA ASN A 318 1.42 18.80 -1.62
C ASN A 318 1.08 17.69 -0.62
N TYR A 319 0.46 16.62 -1.11
CA TYR A 319 0.06 15.51 -0.27
C TYR A 319 0.10 14.20 -1.04
N HIS A 320 0.12 13.10 -0.30
CA HIS A 320 -0.07 11.77 -0.85
C HIS A 320 -0.71 10.86 0.20
N PHE A 321 -1.79 10.16 -0.17
CA PHE A 321 -2.49 9.23 0.69
C PHE A 321 -2.21 7.79 0.28
N TYR A 322 -2.11 6.92 1.28
CA TYR A 322 -2.06 5.48 1.08
C TYR A 322 -2.94 4.79 2.14
N ALA A 323 -4.21 4.61 1.82
CA ALA A 323 -5.27 4.24 2.76
C ALA A 323 -5.37 5.27 3.91
N ASP A 324 -5.07 4.84 5.14
CA ASP A 324 -5.05 5.66 6.35
C ASP A 324 -3.72 6.45 6.54
N ASP A 325 -2.65 6.06 5.87
CA ASP A 325 -1.39 6.79 5.92
C ASP A 325 -1.49 8.10 5.10
N THR A 326 -1.41 9.23 5.78
CA THR A 326 -1.48 10.58 5.19
C THR A 326 -0.12 11.25 5.23
N GLN A 327 0.35 11.70 4.07
CA GLN A 327 1.59 12.44 3.88
C GLN A 327 1.25 13.85 3.41
N LEU A 328 1.67 14.87 4.17
CA LEU A 328 1.56 16.27 3.78
C LEU A 328 2.96 16.85 3.65
N TYR A 329 3.24 17.60 2.59
CA TYR A 329 4.56 18.22 2.44
C TYR A 329 4.51 19.52 1.67
N THR A 330 5.45 20.39 2.00
CA THR A 330 5.68 21.66 1.30
C THR A 330 7.17 21.94 1.21
N SER A 331 7.57 22.68 0.19
CA SER A 331 8.95 23.15 0.03
C SER A 331 9.05 24.65 0.27
N PHE A 332 10.15 25.08 0.81
CA PHE A 332 10.40 26.49 1.07
C PHE A 332 11.90 26.85 1.14
N SER A 333 12.17 28.12 0.93
CA SER A 333 13.46 28.75 1.21
C SER A 333 13.56 29.18 2.67
N VAL A 334 14.75 29.58 3.12
CA VAL A 334 14.94 30.09 4.50
C VAL A 334 14.02 31.30 4.79
N LYS A 335 13.77 32.14 3.78
CA LYS A 335 12.96 33.34 3.93
C LYS A 335 11.48 33.03 4.20
N ASP A 336 10.99 31.95 3.61
CA ASP A 336 9.56 31.58 3.63
C ASP A 336 9.26 30.53 4.72
N SER A 337 10.24 30.21 5.56
CA SER A 337 10.14 29.11 6.54
C SER A 337 8.99 29.30 7.54
N ILE A 338 8.84 30.51 8.09
CA ILE A 338 7.82 30.79 9.10
C ILE A 338 6.41 30.66 8.48
N SER A 339 6.17 31.30 7.35
CA SER A 339 4.86 31.23 6.68
C SER A 339 4.50 29.81 6.26
N SER A 340 5.47 29.05 5.75
CA SER A 340 5.24 27.65 5.33
C SER A 340 4.92 26.73 6.52
N VAL A 341 5.60 26.90 7.66
CA VAL A 341 5.31 26.14 8.88
C VAL A 341 3.93 26.48 9.43
N VAL A 342 3.56 27.77 9.42
CA VAL A 342 2.21 28.22 9.83
C VAL A 342 1.15 27.57 8.93
N SER A 343 1.31 27.63 7.60
CA SER A 343 0.37 27.00 6.67
C SER A 343 0.22 25.49 6.90
N VAL A 344 1.32 24.78 7.19
CA VAL A 344 1.26 23.35 7.54
C VAL A 344 0.49 23.13 8.83
N SER A 345 0.74 23.93 9.88
CA SER A 345 0.07 23.81 11.17
C SER A 345 -1.44 24.11 11.05
N GLU A 346 -1.80 25.12 10.26
CA GLU A 346 -3.21 25.46 9.97
C GLU A 346 -3.91 24.34 9.19
N CYS A 347 -3.26 23.78 8.16
CA CYS A 347 -3.79 22.64 7.41
C CYS A 347 -4.03 21.43 8.33
N ILE A 348 -3.07 21.08 9.18
CA ILE A 348 -3.23 19.96 10.13
C ILE A 348 -4.38 20.25 11.11
N SER A 349 -4.54 21.48 11.56
CA SER A 349 -5.64 21.90 12.43
C SER A 349 -6.99 21.74 11.75
N GLU A 350 -7.12 22.17 10.49
CA GLU A 350 -8.35 22.00 9.69
C GLU A 350 -8.63 20.51 9.42
N ILE A 351 -7.62 19.73 9.06
CA ILE A 351 -7.74 18.26 8.92
C ILE A 351 -8.24 17.64 10.23
N LYS A 352 -7.72 18.05 11.37
CA LYS A 352 -8.14 17.53 12.69
C LYS A 352 -9.59 17.87 13.00
N ILE A 353 -10.04 19.08 12.69
CA ILE A 353 -11.44 19.50 12.83
C ILE A 353 -12.33 18.66 11.90
N TRP A 354 -11.93 18.53 10.63
CA TRP A 354 -12.66 17.71 9.66
C TRP A 354 -12.75 16.24 10.10
N MET A 355 -11.66 15.65 10.57
CA MET A 355 -11.64 14.27 11.08
C MET A 355 -12.61 14.11 12.25
N LYS A 356 -12.60 15.07 13.20
CA LYS A 356 -13.53 15.07 14.33
C LYS A 356 -14.98 15.12 13.86
N SER A 357 -15.33 15.98 12.91
CA SER A 357 -16.67 16.08 12.32
C SER A 357 -17.09 14.82 11.55
N ASN A 358 -16.12 14.06 11.05
CA ASN A 358 -16.34 12.79 10.34
C ASN A 358 -16.04 11.57 11.23
N LEU A 359 -16.09 11.69 12.54
CA LEU A 359 -15.93 10.61 13.53
C LEU A 359 -14.63 9.81 13.40
N LEU A 360 -13.59 10.43 12.84
CA LEU A 360 -12.23 9.92 12.78
C LEU A 360 -11.36 10.61 13.85
N MET A 361 -10.32 9.93 14.30
CA MET A 361 -9.39 10.49 15.29
C MET A 361 -7.95 10.40 14.78
N LEU A 362 -7.29 11.55 14.72
CA LEU A 362 -5.86 11.65 14.48
C LEU A 362 -5.09 11.12 15.70
N ASN A 363 -4.00 10.41 15.47
CA ASN A 363 -3.09 9.95 16.50
C ASN A 363 -1.90 10.90 16.65
N ASP A 364 -2.08 11.94 17.45
CA ASP A 364 -1.04 12.98 17.63
C ASP A 364 0.30 12.39 18.08
N SER A 365 0.31 11.35 18.92
CA SER A 365 1.53 10.73 19.45
C SER A 365 2.34 9.94 18.41
N LYS A 366 1.74 9.61 17.27
CA LYS A 366 2.40 8.93 16.17
C LYS A 366 2.64 9.82 14.95
N THR A 367 2.26 11.09 15.04
CA THR A 367 2.59 12.06 14.00
C THR A 367 4.11 12.27 13.98
N GLU A 368 4.72 12.04 12.82
CA GLU A 368 6.16 12.22 12.62
C GLU A 368 6.40 13.39 11.66
N VAL A 369 7.39 14.20 11.96
CA VAL A 369 7.80 15.35 11.15
C VAL A 369 9.27 15.17 10.75
N ILE A 370 9.61 15.42 9.49
CA ILE A 370 10.99 15.42 9.02
C ILE A 370 11.24 16.61 8.10
N LEU A 371 12.37 17.29 8.30
CA LEU A 371 12.87 18.32 7.40
C LEU A 371 13.94 17.70 6.49
N LEU A 372 13.70 17.75 5.18
CA LEU A 372 14.49 17.10 4.15
C LEU A 372 15.25 18.14 3.32
N GLY A 373 16.55 17.94 3.16
CA GLY A 373 17.40 18.86 2.40
C GLY A 373 18.86 18.44 2.40
N THR A 374 19.69 19.18 1.70
CA THR A 374 21.15 18.98 1.77
C THR A 374 21.69 19.41 3.15
N LYS A 375 22.85 18.91 3.56
CA LYS A 375 23.48 19.31 4.83
C LYS A 375 23.61 20.85 4.95
N GLN A 376 23.97 21.52 3.85
CA GLN A 376 24.13 22.97 3.81
C GLN A 376 22.79 23.72 3.91
N GLN A 377 21.70 23.16 3.35
CA GLN A 377 20.37 23.75 3.48
C GLN A 377 19.87 23.59 4.92
N LEU A 378 19.95 22.38 5.46
CA LEU A 378 19.44 22.05 6.80
C LEU A 378 20.19 22.81 7.93
N SER A 379 21.48 23.12 7.75
CA SER A 379 22.24 23.89 8.74
C SER A 379 21.73 25.32 8.98
N LYS A 380 20.85 25.81 8.11
CA LYS A 380 20.24 27.14 8.23
C LYS A 380 18.96 27.15 9.09
N PHE A 381 18.50 25.98 9.53
CA PHE A 381 17.28 25.79 10.33
C PHE A 381 17.66 25.13 11.67
N SER A 382 17.82 25.92 12.74
CA SER A 382 18.27 25.41 14.06
C SER A 382 17.11 24.98 14.96
N ASP A 383 15.96 25.68 14.92
CA ASP A 383 14.86 25.50 15.88
C ASP A 383 13.47 25.45 15.22
N LEU A 384 13.36 24.72 14.10
CA LEU A 384 12.06 24.56 13.45
C LEU A 384 11.23 23.51 14.21
N SER A 385 9.99 23.86 14.56
CA SER A 385 8.98 22.94 15.08
C SER A 385 7.65 23.14 14.36
N VAL A 386 6.83 22.10 14.31
CA VAL A 386 5.48 22.13 13.73
C VAL A 386 4.47 21.89 14.85
N THR A 387 3.52 22.78 15.00
CA THR A 387 2.46 22.65 16.00
C THR A 387 1.37 21.71 15.48
N VAL A 388 1.12 20.62 16.20
CA VAL A 388 0.06 19.67 15.92
C VAL A 388 -0.89 19.62 17.14
N GLY A 389 -2.01 20.30 17.03
CA GLY A 389 -2.88 20.51 18.19
C GLY A 389 -2.21 21.36 19.26
N ASN A 390 -1.94 20.78 20.44
CA ASN A 390 -1.27 21.48 21.56
C ASN A 390 0.19 21.04 21.75
N VAL A 391 0.76 20.34 20.78
CA VAL A 391 2.11 19.77 20.89
C VAL A 391 3.00 20.28 19.76
N ASP A 392 4.17 20.79 20.12
CA ASP A 392 5.20 21.16 19.15
C ASP A 392 6.10 19.96 18.85
N ILE A 393 6.07 19.53 17.61
CA ILE A 393 6.83 18.36 17.12
C ILE A 393 8.09 18.86 16.41
N LYS A 394 9.25 18.47 16.94
CA LYS A 394 10.55 18.73 16.29
C LYS A 394 10.82 17.71 15.18
N PRO A 395 11.42 18.13 14.05
CA PRO A 395 11.76 17.22 12.97
C PRO A 395 12.71 16.09 13.39
N CYS A 396 12.34 14.86 13.04
CA CYS A 396 13.16 13.66 13.24
C CYS A 396 14.33 13.61 12.25
N SER A 397 15.39 12.88 12.59
CA SER A 397 16.52 12.64 11.67
C SER A 397 16.18 11.64 10.56
N LYS A 398 15.21 10.78 10.80
CA LYS A 398 14.68 9.77 9.87
C LYS A 398 13.27 9.36 10.24
N VAL A 399 12.48 8.99 9.23
CA VAL A 399 11.10 8.48 9.38
C VAL A 399 10.89 7.24 8.54
N ARG A 400 9.90 6.43 8.92
CA ARG A 400 9.48 5.29 8.12
C ARG A 400 8.19 5.60 7.39
N ASN A 401 8.26 5.70 6.07
CA ASN A 401 7.14 5.97 5.19
C ASN A 401 6.84 4.74 4.31
N LEU A 402 5.64 4.17 4.39
CA LEU A 402 5.21 2.97 3.65
C LEU A 402 6.26 1.84 3.61
N GLY A 403 6.94 1.62 4.74
CA GLY A 403 7.98 0.59 4.85
C GLY A 403 9.37 1.02 4.39
N PHE A 404 9.52 2.14 3.68
CA PHE A 404 10.79 2.73 3.29
C PHE A 404 11.30 3.69 4.37
N ILE A 405 12.62 3.79 4.58
CA ILE A 405 13.22 4.71 5.56
C ILE A 405 13.79 5.91 4.81
N LEU A 406 13.26 7.10 5.09
CA LEU A 406 13.76 8.36 4.59
C LEU A 406 14.67 8.99 5.67
N ASP A 407 15.89 9.36 5.30
CA ASP A 407 16.80 10.15 6.13
C ASP A 407 16.78 11.62 5.69
N LYS A 408 17.01 12.54 6.61
CA LYS A 408 16.92 13.99 6.40
C LYS A 408 17.72 14.53 5.20
N ASN A 409 18.77 13.81 4.79
CA ASN A 409 19.62 14.21 3.66
C ASN A 409 19.33 13.42 2.38
N MET A 410 18.33 12.54 2.37
CA MET A 410 17.98 11.69 1.24
C MET A 410 19.15 10.83 0.71
N THR A 411 20.04 10.41 1.63
CA THR A 411 21.19 9.57 1.28
C THR A 411 20.82 8.12 1.04
N MET A 412 19.72 7.66 1.63
CA MET A 412 19.23 6.27 1.66
C MET A 412 20.10 5.32 2.48
N GLU A 413 21.05 5.84 3.27
CA GLU A 413 21.99 5.01 4.04
C GLU A 413 21.27 4.19 5.11
N ASP A 414 20.36 4.80 5.88
CA ASP A 414 19.58 4.11 6.91
C ASP A 414 18.71 3.00 6.32
N HIS A 415 18.11 3.23 5.14
CA HIS A 415 17.31 2.23 4.45
C HIS A 415 18.15 1.04 3.97
N VAL A 416 19.27 1.31 3.30
CA VAL A 416 20.22 0.28 2.83
C VAL A 416 20.75 -0.53 4.01
N ASN A 417 21.16 0.11 5.10
CA ASN A 417 21.64 -0.57 6.30
C ASN A 417 20.56 -1.48 6.91
N ASN A 418 19.29 -1.04 6.92
CA ASN A 418 18.15 -1.86 7.37
C ASN A 418 17.91 -3.08 6.44
N ILE A 419 17.98 -2.91 5.12
CA ILE A 419 17.90 -4.02 4.15
C ILE A 419 19.02 -5.01 4.42
N CYS A 420 20.27 -4.55 4.54
CA CYS A 420 21.43 -5.41 4.80
C CYS A 420 21.26 -6.21 6.10
N LYS A 421 20.93 -5.52 7.21
CA LYS A 421 20.71 -6.14 8.53
C LYS A 421 19.67 -7.25 8.47
N THR A 422 18.53 -6.97 7.85
CA THR A 422 17.41 -7.92 7.76
C THR A 422 17.74 -9.08 6.82
N SER A 423 18.38 -8.79 5.69
CA SER A 423 18.81 -9.81 4.73
C SER A 423 19.83 -10.77 5.31
N TYR A 424 20.86 -10.27 6.01
CA TYR A 424 21.85 -11.14 6.66
C TYR A 424 21.26 -12.00 7.78
N PHE A 425 20.20 -11.57 8.44
CA PHE A 425 19.48 -12.43 9.37
C PHE A 425 18.89 -13.66 8.68
N TYR A 426 18.24 -13.49 7.52
CA TYR A 426 17.69 -14.61 6.74
C TYR A 426 18.78 -15.45 6.05
N ILE A 427 19.83 -14.81 5.56
CA ILE A 427 20.99 -15.48 4.94
C ILE A 427 21.66 -16.45 5.90
N ARG A 428 21.87 -16.06 7.17
CA ARG A 428 22.41 -16.95 8.20
C ARG A 428 21.53 -18.17 8.45
N ARG A 429 20.20 -17.98 8.46
CA ARG A 429 19.23 -19.09 8.60
C ARG A 429 19.24 -20.01 7.39
N LEU A 430 19.25 -19.45 6.20
CA LEU A 430 19.35 -20.21 4.96
C LEU A 430 20.67 -21.01 4.91
N GLY A 431 21.78 -20.44 5.34
CA GLY A 431 23.07 -21.12 5.41
C GLY A 431 23.03 -22.39 6.26
N LYS A 432 22.37 -22.34 7.43
CA LYS A 432 22.17 -23.54 8.31
C LYS A 432 21.32 -24.61 7.64
N LEU A 433 20.32 -24.23 6.87
CA LEU A 433 19.37 -25.14 6.23
C LEU A 433 19.87 -25.64 4.87
N ARG A 434 20.86 -24.96 4.27
CA ARG A 434 21.27 -25.18 2.88
C ARG A 434 21.71 -26.62 2.59
N LYS A 435 22.30 -27.32 3.56
CA LYS A 435 22.71 -28.71 3.42
C LYS A 435 21.55 -29.67 3.16
N PHE A 436 20.34 -29.31 3.58
CA PHE A 436 19.12 -30.13 3.43
C PHE A 436 18.27 -29.71 2.23
N LEU A 437 18.66 -28.64 1.48
CA LEU A 437 17.91 -28.09 0.38
C LEU A 437 18.58 -28.39 -0.96
N ASN A 438 17.79 -28.61 -2.01
CA ASN A 438 18.29 -28.56 -3.37
C ASN A 438 18.52 -27.10 -3.83
N LYS A 439 19.08 -26.90 -5.03
CA LYS A 439 19.41 -25.56 -5.56
C LYS A 439 18.14 -24.72 -5.79
N GLU A 440 17.10 -25.32 -6.38
CA GLU A 440 15.82 -24.67 -6.72
C GLU A 440 15.10 -24.18 -5.47
N THR A 441 14.92 -25.04 -4.46
CA THR A 441 14.30 -24.67 -3.19
C THR A 441 15.09 -23.58 -2.46
N GLY A 442 16.44 -23.67 -2.48
CA GLY A 442 17.30 -22.62 -1.94
C GLY A 442 17.11 -21.28 -2.64
N ALA A 443 16.96 -21.29 -3.98
CA ALA A 443 16.68 -20.09 -4.76
C ALA A 443 15.28 -19.52 -4.44
N MET A 444 14.24 -20.34 -4.36
CA MET A 444 12.88 -19.90 -3.98
C MET A 444 12.86 -19.23 -2.61
N ILE A 445 13.49 -19.82 -1.60
CA ILE A 445 13.60 -19.23 -0.27
C ILE A 445 14.35 -17.89 -0.31
N THR A 446 15.42 -17.82 -1.11
CA THR A 446 16.18 -16.58 -1.32
C THR A 446 15.30 -15.50 -1.92
N HIS A 447 14.51 -15.83 -2.95
CA HIS A 447 13.57 -14.87 -3.54
C HIS A 447 12.53 -14.38 -2.53
N ALA A 448 11.96 -15.27 -1.73
CA ALA A 448 10.95 -14.91 -0.75
C ALA A 448 11.46 -13.99 0.38
N PHE A 449 12.72 -14.17 0.84
CA PHE A 449 13.18 -13.51 2.07
C PHE A 449 14.35 -12.55 1.92
N VAL A 450 15.09 -12.61 0.82
CA VAL A 450 16.25 -11.75 0.57
C VAL A 450 16.00 -10.85 -0.63
N THR A 451 15.79 -11.42 -1.84
CA THR A 451 15.66 -10.58 -3.04
C THR A 451 14.37 -9.76 -3.03
N SER A 452 13.28 -10.25 -2.44
CA SER A 452 12.05 -9.46 -2.23
C SER A 452 12.29 -8.16 -1.45
N ARG A 453 13.27 -8.15 -0.54
CA ARG A 453 13.67 -6.95 0.22
C ARG A 453 14.58 -6.02 -0.56
N LEU A 454 15.49 -6.60 -1.36
CA LEU A 454 16.35 -5.84 -2.28
C LEU A 454 15.52 -5.15 -3.38
N ASP A 455 14.40 -5.78 -3.80
CA ASP A 455 13.56 -5.32 -4.89
C ASP A 455 12.38 -4.46 -4.43
N TYR A 456 12.12 -4.36 -3.11
CA TYR A 456 11.05 -3.51 -2.59
C TYR A 456 11.38 -2.04 -2.78
N CYS A 457 10.58 -1.35 -3.58
CA CYS A 457 10.74 0.08 -3.92
C CYS A 457 12.17 0.42 -4.41
N ASN A 458 12.82 -0.49 -5.14
CA ASN A 458 14.21 -0.30 -5.55
C ASN A 458 14.40 0.76 -6.65
N SER A 459 13.34 1.24 -7.29
CA SER A 459 13.40 2.41 -8.17
C SER A 459 13.85 3.67 -7.41
N LEU A 460 13.51 3.79 -6.11
CA LEU A 460 13.94 4.89 -5.24
C LEU A 460 15.46 4.86 -4.97
N LEU A 461 16.09 3.70 -5.16
CA LEU A 461 17.53 3.52 -4.99
C LEU A 461 18.32 3.72 -6.30
N TYR A 462 17.64 4.08 -7.40
CA TYR A 462 18.33 4.40 -8.65
C TYR A 462 19.21 5.65 -8.47
N GLY A 463 20.50 5.54 -8.87
CA GLY A 463 21.45 6.64 -8.72
C GLY A 463 21.98 6.90 -7.29
N VAL A 464 21.77 5.99 -6.33
CA VAL A 464 22.44 6.06 -5.02
C VAL A 464 23.96 5.92 -5.17
N SER A 465 24.72 6.32 -4.13
CA SER A 465 26.17 6.22 -4.16
C SER A 465 26.66 4.80 -4.42
N SER A 466 27.79 4.67 -5.11
CA SER A 466 28.42 3.39 -5.42
C SER A 466 28.70 2.55 -4.16
N SER A 467 29.05 3.19 -3.06
CA SER A 467 29.28 2.51 -1.78
C SER A 467 28.02 1.82 -1.24
N LEU A 468 26.86 2.46 -1.35
CA LEU A 468 25.57 1.88 -0.94
C LEU A 468 25.11 0.76 -1.90
N ALA A 469 25.28 0.97 -3.21
CA ALA A 469 25.02 -0.07 -4.19
C ALA A 469 25.89 -1.31 -3.95
N THR A 470 27.18 -1.12 -3.64
CA THR A 470 28.12 -2.19 -3.29
C THR A 470 27.70 -2.93 -2.02
N LYS A 471 27.25 -2.24 -0.96
CA LYS A 471 26.69 -2.89 0.25
C LYS A 471 25.54 -3.86 -0.10
N LEU A 472 24.59 -3.43 -0.93
CA LEU A 472 23.48 -4.27 -1.37
C LEU A 472 23.95 -5.41 -2.29
N GLN A 473 24.93 -5.15 -3.16
CA GLN A 473 25.53 -6.17 -4.02
C GLN A 473 26.22 -7.27 -3.20
N HIS A 474 26.87 -6.94 -2.10
CA HIS A 474 27.46 -7.93 -1.19
C HIS A 474 26.41 -8.86 -0.58
N VAL A 475 25.22 -8.34 -0.24
CA VAL A 475 24.09 -9.17 0.20
C VAL A 475 23.69 -10.17 -0.89
N LEU A 476 23.52 -9.70 -2.13
CA LEU A 476 23.16 -10.55 -3.26
C LEU A 476 24.24 -11.60 -3.55
N ASN A 477 25.52 -11.21 -3.53
CA ASN A 477 26.65 -12.10 -3.74
C ASN A 477 26.72 -13.20 -2.67
N THR A 478 26.54 -12.83 -1.41
CA THR A 478 26.59 -13.78 -0.29
C THR A 478 25.50 -14.84 -0.42
N VAL A 479 24.26 -14.41 -0.72
CA VAL A 479 23.17 -15.38 -0.84
C VAL A 479 23.30 -16.25 -2.11
N ALA A 480 23.84 -15.71 -3.21
CA ALA A 480 24.12 -16.48 -4.43
C ALA A 480 25.13 -17.60 -4.16
N ARG A 481 26.21 -17.31 -3.42
CA ARG A 481 27.20 -18.33 -2.99
C ARG A 481 26.57 -19.41 -2.13
N ILE A 482 25.71 -19.06 -1.20
CA ILE A 482 25.00 -20.03 -0.34
C ILE A 482 24.12 -20.93 -1.22
N VAL A 483 23.33 -20.37 -2.13
CA VAL A 483 22.42 -21.13 -3.00
C VAL A 483 23.20 -22.11 -3.88
N THR A 484 24.34 -21.72 -4.41
CA THR A 484 25.14 -22.54 -5.31
C THR A 484 26.22 -23.37 -4.60
N ARG A 485 26.43 -23.17 -3.29
CA ARG A 485 27.54 -23.75 -2.50
C ARG A 485 28.91 -23.39 -3.07
N THR A 486 29.06 -22.18 -3.61
CA THR A 486 30.31 -21.73 -4.21
C THR A 486 31.21 -21.10 -3.15
N SER A 487 32.50 -21.47 -3.16
CA SER A 487 33.52 -20.91 -2.24
C SER A 487 33.70 -19.41 -2.42
N LEU A 488 34.18 -18.75 -1.34
CA LEU A 488 34.57 -17.32 -1.38
C LEU A 488 35.75 -17.08 -2.33
N ALA A 489 36.60 -18.07 -2.55
CA ALA A 489 37.75 -17.98 -3.46
C ALA A 489 37.33 -17.86 -4.95
N ASN A 490 36.16 -18.35 -5.33
CA ASN A 490 35.69 -18.30 -6.71
C ASN A 490 35.10 -16.93 -7.06
N HIS A 491 35.30 -16.47 -8.28
CA HIS A 491 34.68 -15.22 -8.74
C HIS A 491 33.15 -15.31 -8.76
N ILE A 492 32.46 -14.23 -8.39
CA ILE A 492 31.00 -14.24 -8.22
C ILE A 492 30.23 -14.08 -9.54
N THR A 493 30.79 -13.41 -10.54
CA THR A 493 30.14 -13.12 -11.82
C THR A 493 29.60 -14.37 -12.52
N PRO A 494 30.36 -15.48 -12.68
CA PRO A 494 29.83 -16.72 -13.26
C PRO A 494 28.66 -17.30 -12.47
N VAL A 495 28.67 -17.14 -11.14
CA VAL A 495 27.60 -17.62 -10.27
C VAL A 495 26.30 -16.84 -10.51
N LEU A 496 26.36 -15.51 -10.52
CA LEU A 496 25.20 -14.67 -10.83
C LEU A 496 24.66 -14.93 -12.24
N LYS A 497 25.56 -15.10 -13.22
CA LYS A 497 25.22 -15.45 -14.60
C LYS A 497 24.47 -16.79 -14.68
N SER A 498 24.97 -17.83 -13.99
CA SER A 498 24.34 -19.16 -13.97
C SER A 498 22.99 -19.21 -13.22
N LEU A 499 22.74 -18.26 -12.32
CA LEU A 499 21.47 -18.08 -11.62
C LEU A 499 20.49 -17.18 -12.37
N HIS A 500 20.92 -16.54 -13.46
CA HIS A 500 20.18 -15.49 -14.16
C HIS A 500 19.76 -14.33 -13.24
N TRP A 501 20.63 -13.95 -12.30
CA TRP A 501 20.38 -12.88 -11.36
C TRP A 501 21.07 -11.59 -11.80
N LEU A 502 20.27 -10.56 -12.07
CA LEU A 502 20.79 -9.23 -12.35
C LEU A 502 21.47 -8.65 -11.09
N PRO A 503 22.62 -7.98 -11.24
CA PRO A 503 23.22 -7.18 -10.17
C PRO A 503 22.29 -6.06 -9.70
N VAL A 504 22.55 -5.53 -8.50
CA VAL A 504 21.64 -4.57 -7.83
C VAL A 504 21.42 -3.30 -8.66
N VAL A 505 22.45 -2.75 -9.29
CA VAL A 505 22.33 -1.54 -10.11
C VAL A 505 21.39 -1.78 -11.29
N GLN A 506 21.55 -2.90 -12.00
CA GLN A 506 20.68 -3.28 -13.12
C GLN A 506 19.25 -3.62 -12.67
N ARG A 507 19.04 -4.09 -11.42
CA ARG A 507 17.69 -4.27 -10.85
C ARG A 507 16.99 -2.93 -10.65
N CYS A 508 17.68 -1.93 -10.13
CA CYS A 508 17.15 -0.57 -9.99
C CYS A 508 16.84 0.04 -11.37
N ALA A 509 17.75 -0.11 -12.33
CA ALA A 509 17.54 0.34 -13.70
C ALA A 509 16.35 -0.38 -14.38
N PHE A 510 16.24 -1.71 -14.21
CA PHE A 510 15.11 -2.48 -14.71
C PHE A 510 13.78 -1.94 -14.19
N LYS A 511 13.68 -1.68 -12.87
CA LYS A 511 12.46 -1.20 -12.27
C LYS A 511 12.12 0.22 -12.72
N THR A 512 13.11 1.12 -12.78
CA THR A 512 12.92 2.50 -13.26
C THR A 512 12.46 2.52 -14.72
N ALA A 513 13.12 1.77 -15.60
CA ALA A 513 12.72 1.65 -17.01
C ALA A 513 11.33 1.00 -17.16
N LEU A 514 10.98 0.01 -16.33
CA LEU A 514 9.66 -0.61 -16.32
C LEU A 514 8.57 0.38 -15.91
N LEU A 515 8.82 1.23 -14.90
CA LEU A 515 7.88 2.29 -14.51
C LEU A 515 7.75 3.34 -15.61
N THR A 516 8.86 3.72 -16.26
CA THR A 516 8.84 4.62 -17.41
C THR A 516 8.00 4.05 -18.56
N PHE A 517 8.18 2.76 -18.90
CA PHE A 517 7.33 2.08 -19.90
C PHE A 517 5.84 2.18 -19.52
N LYS A 518 5.51 1.89 -18.28
CA LYS A 518 4.13 1.95 -17.79
C LYS A 518 3.54 3.36 -17.88
N VAL A 519 4.32 4.38 -17.55
CA VAL A 519 3.94 5.79 -17.69
C VAL A 519 3.59 6.12 -19.15
N ILE A 520 4.45 5.77 -20.07
CA ILE A 520 4.29 6.05 -21.50
C ILE A 520 3.06 5.36 -22.11
N HIS A 521 2.70 4.17 -21.60
CA HIS A 521 1.59 3.36 -22.10
C HIS A 521 0.29 3.48 -21.27
N GLY A 522 0.15 4.49 -20.41
CA GLY A 522 -1.05 4.68 -19.59
C GLY A 522 -1.31 3.58 -18.55
N LEU A 523 -0.27 2.83 -18.17
CA LEU A 523 -0.32 1.74 -17.20
C LEU A 523 0.26 2.17 -15.82
N ALA A 524 0.33 3.47 -15.57
CA ALA A 524 0.81 4.08 -14.34
C ALA A 524 -0.16 5.18 -13.87
N PRO A 525 -0.08 5.60 -12.60
CA PRO A 525 -0.88 6.72 -12.10
C PRO A 525 -0.60 8.02 -12.85
N SER A 526 -1.62 8.90 -12.96
CA SER A 526 -1.55 10.22 -13.60
C SER A 526 -0.42 11.07 -13.02
N TYR A 527 -0.26 11.09 -11.71
CA TYR A 527 0.78 11.86 -11.02
C TYR A 527 2.23 11.46 -11.38
N LEU A 528 2.46 10.26 -11.96
CA LEU A 528 3.74 9.90 -12.55
C LEU A 528 3.81 10.24 -14.04
N SER A 529 2.68 10.20 -14.73
CA SER A 529 2.61 10.56 -16.16
C SER A 529 2.98 12.02 -16.38
N ASP A 530 2.62 12.89 -15.44
CA ASP A 530 2.98 14.33 -15.48
C ASP A 530 4.49 14.61 -15.43
N LEU A 531 5.26 13.64 -14.90
CA LEU A 531 6.72 13.77 -14.75
C LEU A 531 7.51 13.43 -16.01
N VAL A 532 6.89 12.81 -17.01
CA VAL A 532 7.58 12.30 -18.19
C VAL A 532 6.91 12.85 -19.44
N ARG A 533 7.68 13.46 -20.32
CA ARG A 533 7.18 14.04 -21.56
C ARG A 533 7.93 13.48 -22.77
N TYR A 534 7.21 13.30 -23.86
CA TYR A 534 7.83 13.00 -25.16
C TYR A 534 8.67 14.19 -25.63
N ARG A 535 9.79 13.88 -26.25
CA ARG A 535 10.62 14.91 -26.89
C ARG A 535 9.88 15.48 -28.09
N SER A 536 9.53 16.76 -28.03
CA SER A 536 9.00 17.49 -29.17
C SER A 536 10.17 18.07 -29.99
N THR A 537 10.18 17.85 -31.30
CA THR A 537 11.13 18.46 -32.20
C THR A 537 10.38 19.40 -33.13
N PHE A 538 10.85 20.65 -33.24
CA PHE A 538 10.29 21.66 -34.17
C PHE A 538 10.61 21.36 -35.65
N ARG A 539 11.43 20.34 -35.93
CA ARG A 539 11.81 19.91 -37.27
C ARG A 539 11.61 18.41 -37.39
N ASP A 540 11.15 17.95 -38.55
CA ASP A 540 11.11 16.54 -38.93
C ASP A 540 12.54 15.98 -39.03
N LEU A 541 13.05 15.52 -37.89
CA LEU A 541 14.32 14.84 -37.82
C LEU A 541 14.11 13.35 -38.12
N ARG A 542 15.12 12.68 -38.68
CA ARG A 542 15.11 11.19 -38.89
C ARG A 542 14.81 10.39 -37.63
N SER A 543 14.92 11.00 -36.43
CA SER A 543 14.63 10.42 -35.12
C SER A 543 13.18 10.62 -34.63
N VAL A 544 12.25 11.14 -35.44
CA VAL A 544 10.84 11.36 -35.06
C VAL A 544 10.13 10.03 -34.69
N GLY A 545 10.61 8.88 -35.23
CA GLY A 545 10.10 7.56 -34.87
C GLY A 545 10.74 6.89 -33.64
N ASP A 546 11.70 7.54 -32.97
CA ASP A 546 12.55 6.88 -31.96
C ASP A 546 11.97 6.75 -30.56
N VAL A 547 10.74 7.23 -30.29
CA VAL A 547 10.08 7.21 -28.97
C VAL A 547 11.01 7.74 -27.87
N LEU A 548 11.62 8.91 -28.11
CA LEU A 548 12.52 9.55 -27.15
C LEU A 548 11.75 10.45 -26.19
N LEU A 549 12.28 10.56 -24.98
CA LEU A 549 11.74 11.41 -23.92
C LEU A 549 12.57 12.69 -23.78
N ASP A 550 11.90 13.76 -23.36
CA ASP A 550 12.57 15.00 -22.98
C ASP A 550 13.38 14.78 -21.70
N VAL A 551 14.65 15.23 -21.69
CA VAL A 551 15.53 15.10 -20.53
C VAL A 551 15.80 16.48 -19.94
N PRO A 552 15.06 16.86 -18.89
CA PRO A 552 15.30 18.14 -18.22
C PRO A 552 16.71 18.18 -17.61
N LYS A 553 17.26 19.39 -17.40
CA LYS A 553 18.58 19.58 -16.78
C LYS A 553 18.44 19.64 -15.26
N SER A 554 19.16 18.77 -14.54
CA SER A 554 19.36 18.87 -13.10
C SER A 554 20.58 19.73 -12.79
N LYS A 555 20.56 20.43 -11.65
CA LYS A 555 21.63 21.31 -11.18
C LYS A 555 22.60 20.61 -10.22
N SER A 556 22.20 19.48 -9.65
CA SER A 556 22.97 18.76 -8.63
C SER A 556 22.95 17.25 -8.82
N CYS A 557 23.96 16.56 -8.26
CA CYS A 557 23.99 15.09 -8.25
C CYS A 557 22.82 14.47 -7.46
N VAL A 558 22.32 15.17 -6.43
CA VAL A 558 21.17 14.71 -5.65
C VAL A 558 19.89 14.83 -6.48
N GLY A 559 19.67 16.00 -7.09
CA GLY A 559 18.53 16.24 -7.96
C GLY A 559 18.46 15.27 -9.13
N SER A 560 19.61 14.95 -9.75
CA SER A 560 19.65 14.04 -10.92
C SER A 560 19.08 12.63 -10.65
N ARG A 561 18.86 12.27 -9.38
CA ARG A 561 18.22 11.01 -8.98
C ARG A 561 16.68 11.09 -9.06
N ALA A 562 16.08 12.28 -9.11
CA ALA A 562 14.65 12.43 -9.24
C ALA A 562 14.14 11.73 -10.51
N PHE A 563 12.94 11.16 -10.44
CA PHE A 563 12.36 10.38 -11.54
C PHE A 563 12.22 11.21 -12.82
N VAL A 564 11.87 12.47 -12.71
CA VAL A 564 11.74 13.41 -13.82
C VAL A 564 13.04 13.57 -14.63
N PHE A 565 14.21 13.40 -14.02
CA PHE A 565 15.51 13.46 -14.71
C PHE A 565 16.06 12.07 -15.06
N SER A 566 15.97 11.14 -14.12
CA SER A 566 16.61 9.82 -14.24
C SER A 566 15.86 8.89 -15.19
N ALA A 567 14.53 8.92 -15.20
CA ALA A 567 13.72 8.05 -16.05
C ALA A 567 13.89 8.33 -17.54
N PRO A 568 13.77 9.60 -18.03
CA PRO A 568 14.01 9.89 -19.44
C PRO A 568 15.45 9.62 -19.88
N LYS A 569 16.43 9.91 -19.02
CA LYS A 569 17.83 9.63 -19.31
C LYS A 569 18.08 8.13 -19.50
N LEU A 570 17.57 7.30 -18.59
CA LEU A 570 17.66 5.85 -18.68
C LEU A 570 16.90 5.34 -19.90
N TRP A 571 15.68 5.81 -20.14
CA TRP A 571 14.86 5.41 -21.28
C TRP A 571 15.56 5.65 -22.61
N ASN A 572 16.12 6.84 -22.81
CA ASN A 572 16.79 7.22 -24.05
C ASN A 572 18.10 6.43 -24.28
N SER A 573 18.70 5.85 -23.24
CA SER A 573 19.87 4.97 -23.37
C SER A 573 19.53 3.54 -23.78
N LEU A 574 18.25 3.13 -23.73
CA LEU A 574 17.84 1.79 -24.15
C LEU A 574 17.90 1.62 -25.66
N PRO A 575 18.20 0.42 -26.17
CA PRO A 575 18.12 0.10 -27.58
C PRO A 575 16.74 0.39 -28.19
N TYR A 576 16.72 0.72 -29.47
CA TYR A 576 15.49 1.05 -30.20
C TYR A 576 14.44 -0.07 -30.11
N ASP A 577 14.85 -1.31 -30.31
CA ASP A 577 13.98 -2.49 -30.27
C ASP A 577 13.36 -2.77 -28.87
N VAL A 578 13.98 -2.25 -27.80
CA VAL A 578 13.43 -2.28 -26.45
C VAL A 578 12.40 -1.16 -26.26
N ARG A 579 12.74 0.07 -26.70
CA ARG A 579 11.86 1.25 -26.54
C ARG A 579 10.56 1.15 -27.34
N THR A 580 10.59 0.48 -28.50
CA THR A 580 9.44 0.31 -29.41
C THR A 580 8.55 -0.89 -29.08
N CYS A 581 8.78 -1.59 -27.95
CA CYS A 581 7.90 -2.67 -27.52
C CYS A 581 6.48 -2.16 -27.21
N VAL A 582 5.48 -2.84 -27.76
CA VAL A 582 4.05 -2.51 -27.55
C VAL A 582 3.50 -3.19 -26.28
N SER A 583 3.94 -4.43 -25.99
CA SER A 583 3.42 -5.19 -24.86
C SER A 583 4.36 -5.16 -23.65
N LEU A 584 3.77 -5.09 -22.46
CA LEU A 584 4.50 -5.13 -21.20
C LEU A 584 5.33 -6.42 -21.04
N VAL A 585 4.84 -7.54 -21.55
CA VAL A 585 5.51 -8.84 -21.47
C VAL A 585 6.76 -8.84 -22.34
N SER A 586 6.64 -8.39 -23.59
CA SER A 586 7.76 -8.27 -24.53
C SER A 586 8.82 -7.29 -24.00
N PHE A 587 8.38 -6.12 -23.51
CA PHE A 587 9.28 -5.13 -22.92
C PHE A 587 10.10 -5.70 -21.76
N LYS A 588 9.45 -6.36 -20.80
CA LYS A 588 10.14 -6.98 -19.66
C LYS A 588 11.18 -7.99 -20.09
N SER A 589 10.85 -8.82 -21.08
CA SER A 589 11.76 -9.85 -21.59
C SER A 589 12.99 -9.23 -22.26
N LYS A 590 12.79 -8.32 -23.21
CA LYS A 590 13.89 -7.65 -23.94
C LYS A 590 14.75 -6.79 -23.00
N LEU A 591 14.12 -6.00 -22.11
CA LEU A 591 14.84 -5.19 -21.13
C LEU A 591 15.72 -6.05 -20.22
N LYS A 592 15.19 -7.18 -19.72
CA LYS A 592 15.97 -8.10 -18.88
C LYS A 592 17.17 -8.67 -19.65
N THR A 593 16.98 -9.06 -20.90
CA THR A 593 18.05 -9.58 -21.77
C THR A 593 19.12 -8.52 -21.99
N PHE A 594 18.72 -7.30 -22.34
CA PHE A 594 19.64 -6.18 -22.55
C PHE A 594 20.49 -5.89 -21.31
N LEU A 595 19.84 -5.68 -20.15
CA LEU A 595 20.53 -5.41 -18.89
C LEU A 595 21.40 -6.58 -18.41
N PHE A 596 21.02 -7.81 -18.77
CA PHE A 596 21.83 -8.98 -18.47
C PHE A 596 23.09 -9.03 -19.34
N GLN A 597 22.98 -8.72 -20.61
CA GLN A 597 24.13 -8.59 -21.50
C GLN A 597 25.07 -7.49 -21.03
N GLU A 598 24.55 -6.28 -20.76
CA GLU A 598 25.32 -5.16 -20.22
C GLU A 598 26.07 -5.49 -18.92
N ALA A 599 25.46 -6.28 -18.04
CA ALA A 599 26.07 -6.63 -16.75
C ALA A 599 27.15 -7.71 -16.82
N PHE A 600 27.17 -8.55 -17.88
CA PHE A 600 28.02 -9.74 -17.96
C PHE A 600 28.85 -9.85 -19.24
N THR A 601 28.84 -8.79 -20.08
CA THR A 601 29.85 -8.56 -21.12
C THR A 601 31.01 -7.80 -20.55
#